data_cedbe7b4f01705e3520203c650ae30d8
#
_entry.id   cedbe7b4f01705e3520203c650ae30d8
#
_cell.length_a   1.000
_cell.length_b   1.000
_cell.length_c   1.000
_cell.angle_alpha   90.00
_cell.angle_beta   90.00
_cell.angle_gamma   90.00
#
_symmetry.space_group_name_H-M   'P 1'
#
loop_
_entity.id
_entity.type
_entity.pdbx_description
1 polymer ?
#
loop_
_entity_poly.entity_id
_entity_poly.type
_entity_poly.pdbx_seq_one_letter_code
_entity_poly.pdbx_strand_id
1 'polypeptide(L)'
;MELNSTTARYYTDIVIDNFEGGYYHPAMKSYLKGGENMGISGETMYGIDFEHGGSLGQSQFAQEVHNYFAPYVAQIADNASAVRIYNDKANGKKVAPAEYGARWRPMVADLMLGLMKQNIKYLTPEAQKIVLNDPALFLQFWYACWNGSSNFQKFAEVMNRAYNNGERNPQTFNILILQERYKKPWNSTAKMDKITAEMYGRPNTLTPAKKFPWWLLILGGAALLVYNITKK
;
A
#
# COMPACT_ATOMS: atom_id res chain seq x y z
N MET A 1 9.96 -2.19 16.07
CA MET A 1 10.80 -1.71 14.94
C MET A 1 11.07 -0.23 15.10
N GLU A 2 12.22 0.22 14.66
CA GLU A 2 12.54 1.63 14.60
C GLU A 2 12.21 2.20 13.21
N LEU A 3 11.73 3.45 13.17
CA LEU A 3 11.53 4.19 11.93
C LEU A 3 12.85 4.78 11.44
N ASN A 4 13.69 3.94 10.84
CA ASN A 4 14.99 4.27 10.28
C ASN A 4 15.15 3.79 8.83
N SER A 5 16.24 4.16 8.16
CA SER A 5 16.48 3.84 6.75
C SER A 5 16.58 2.34 6.47
N THR A 6 17.07 1.53 7.42
CA THR A 6 17.17 0.07 7.25
C THR A 6 15.76 -0.56 7.19
N THR A 7 14.91 -0.21 8.15
CA THR A 7 13.50 -0.64 8.17
C THR A 7 12.77 -0.14 6.92
N ALA A 8 12.98 1.12 6.54
CA ALA A 8 12.38 1.71 5.36
C ALA A 8 12.74 0.95 4.08
N ARG A 9 14.01 0.64 3.86
CA ARG A 9 14.47 -0.13 2.70
C ARG A 9 13.82 -1.51 2.63
N TYR A 10 13.85 -2.25 3.73
CA TYR A 10 13.26 -3.60 3.79
C TYR A 10 11.78 -3.61 3.38
N TYR A 11 10.95 -2.73 3.95
CA TYR A 11 9.52 -2.70 3.63
C TYR A 11 9.23 -2.09 2.26
N THR A 12 10.05 -1.14 1.79
CA THR A 12 9.96 -0.61 0.42
C THR A 12 10.23 -1.70 -0.61
N ASP A 13 11.24 -2.53 -0.40
CA ASP A 13 11.54 -3.65 -1.30
C ASP A 13 10.39 -4.66 -1.34
N ILE A 14 9.80 -5.00 -0.18
CA ILE A 14 8.60 -5.85 -0.14
C ILE A 14 7.46 -5.24 -0.97
N VAL A 15 7.22 -3.92 -0.83
CA VAL A 15 6.14 -3.25 -1.57
C VAL A 15 6.42 -3.24 -3.07
N ILE A 16 7.61 -2.82 -3.49
CA ILE A 16 7.99 -2.76 -4.91
C ILE A 16 7.93 -4.16 -5.53
N ASP A 17 8.49 -5.16 -4.86
CA ASP A 17 8.58 -6.52 -5.43
C ASP A 17 7.24 -7.23 -5.52
N ASN A 18 6.29 -6.85 -4.68
CA ASN A 18 5.02 -7.55 -4.57
C ASN A 18 3.83 -6.78 -5.11
N PHE A 19 3.77 -5.48 -4.95
CA PHE A 19 2.54 -4.71 -5.19
C PHE A 19 2.67 -3.72 -6.34
N GLU A 20 3.83 -3.12 -6.53
CA GLU A 20 3.99 -2.00 -7.43
C GLU A 20 4.59 -2.41 -8.78
N GLY A 21 4.23 -1.62 -9.81
CA GLY A 21 4.70 -1.81 -11.17
C GLY A 21 6.06 -1.16 -11.45
N GLY A 22 6.53 -1.36 -12.68
CA GLY A 22 7.63 -0.60 -13.23
C GLY A 22 7.23 0.78 -13.71
N TYR A 23 7.99 1.32 -14.66
CA TYR A 23 7.71 2.60 -15.30
C TYR A 23 6.49 2.50 -16.22
N TYR A 24 5.68 3.54 -16.23
CA TYR A 24 4.59 3.76 -17.18
C TYR A 24 4.52 5.23 -17.59
N HIS A 25 4.20 5.48 -18.86
CA HIS A 25 3.95 6.82 -19.39
C HIS A 25 2.66 6.84 -20.22
N PRO A 26 1.83 7.91 -20.16
CA PRO A 26 0.57 8.00 -20.90
C PRO A 26 0.70 7.77 -22.40
N ALA A 27 1.82 8.15 -23.02
CA ALA A 27 2.09 7.89 -24.43
C ALA A 27 2.11 6.39 -24.79
N MET A 28 2.30 5.50 -23.82
CA MET A 28 2.25 4.03 -24.02
C MET A 28 0.83 3.49 -23.99
N LYS A 29 -0.14 4.24 -23.48
CA LYS A 29 -1.50 3.77 -23.19
C LYS A 29 -2.19 3.17 -24.42
N SER A 30 -2.06 3.83 -25.57
CA SER A 30 -2.68 3.39 -26.82
C SER A 30 -2.11 2.10 -27.37
N TYR A 31 -0.93 1.69 -26.94
CA TYR A 31 -0.17 0.58 -27.50
C TYR A 31 -0.09 -0.63 -26.58
N LEU A 32 -0.31 -0.45 -25.28
CA LEU A 32 -0.26 -1.56 -24.32
C LEU A 32 -1.64 -2.20 -24.18
N LYS A 33 -1.71 -3.51 -24.30
CA LYS A 33 -2.96 -4.27 -24.09
C LYS A 33 -3.49 -4.02 -22.68
N GLY A 34 -4.71 -3.47 -22.57
CA GLY A 34 -5.32 -3.09 -21.30
C GLY A 34 -4.82 -1.77 -20.72
N GLY A 35 -4.02 -0.97 -21.46
CA GLY A 35 -3.51 0.32 -21.03
C GLY A 35 -4.62 1.32 -20.67
N GLU A 36 -5.72 1.30 -21.41
CA GLU A 36 -6.93 2.09 -21.17
C GLU A 36 -7.60 1.80 -19.81
N ASN A 37 -7.40 0.60 -19.25
CA ASN A 37 -7.98 0.16 -17.98
C ASN A 37 -7.00 0.24 -16.81
N MET A 38 -5.77 0.72 -17.01
CA MET A 38 -4.77 0.78 -15.94
C MET A 38 -5.10 1.83 -14.86
N GLY A 39 -6.07 2.72 -15.09
CA GLY A 39 -6.46 3.76 -14.12
C GLY A 39 -5.35 4.78 -13.82
N ILE A 40 -4.29 4.78 -14.62
CA ILE A 40 -3.12 5.63 -14.46
C ILE A 40 -3.26 6.81 -15.41
N SER A 41 -3.31 8.02 -14.87
CA SER A 41 -3.51 9.25 -15.63
C SER A 41 -2.21 9.93 -16.02
N GLY A 42 -1.13 9.71 -15.29
CA GLY A 42 0.15 10.36 -15.46
C GLY A 42 1.33 9.40 -15.61
N GLU A 43 2.52 9.97 -15.74
CA GLU A 43 3.78 9.23 -15.70
C GLU A 43 3.99 8.64 -14.30
N THR A 44 4.36 7.36 -14.21
CA THR A 44 4.53 6.67 -12.93
C THR A 44 5.75 5.76 -12.89
N MET A 45 6.31 5.59 -11.70
CA MET A 45 7.27 4.54 -11.38
C MET A 45 7.01 4.02 -9.97
N TYR A 46 7.02 2.71 -9.80
CA TYR A 46 6.71 2.05 -8.53
C TYR A 46 5.37 2.50 -7.92
N GLY A 47 4.35 2.75 -8.78
CA GLY A 47 3.04 3.22 -8.34
C GLY A 47 2.98 4.69 -7.87
N ILE A 48 4.08 5.44 -7.95
CA ILE A 48 4.11 6.86 -7.65
C ILE A 48 3.75 7.64 -8.91
N ASP A 49 2.61 8.34 -8.89
CA ASP A 49 2.17 9.21 -9.98
C ASP A 49 2.89 10.56 -9.89
N PHE A 50 3.60 10.95 -10.97
CA PHE A 50 4.41 12.16 -10.98
C PHE A 50 3.57 13.43 -11.17
N GLU A 51 2.39 13.34 -11.74
CA GLU A 51 1.49 14.47 -11.94
C GLU A 51 0.54 14.66 -10.74
N HIS A 52 0.02 13.56 -10.18
CA HIS A 52 -1.03 13.59 -9.16
C HIS A 52 -0.56 13.10 -7.78
N GLY A 53 0.67 12.63 -7.66
CA GLY A 53 1.25 12.09 -6.42
C GLY A 53 1.64 13.15 -5.38
N GLY A 54 1.29 14.43 -5.58
CA GLY A 54 1.64 15.52 -4.67
C GLY A 54 3.14 15.65 -4.46
N SER A 55 3.59 15.73 -3.20
CA SER A 55 5.02 15.87 -2.89
C SER A 55 5.88 14.69 -3.36
N LEU A 56 5.31 13.50 -3.51
CA LEU A 56 6.03 12.34 -4.06
C LEU A 56 6.29 12.52 -5.55
N GLY A 57 5.31 13.01 -6.31
CA GLY A 57 5.45 13.29 -7.74
C GLY A 57 6.42 14.43 -8.05
N GLN A 58 6.62 15.36 -7.12
CA GLN A 58 7.56 16.48 -7.23
C GLN A 58 8.94 16.17 -6.64
N SER A 59 9.19 14.96 -6.20
CA SER A 59 10.43 14.55 -5.57
C SER A 59 11.60 14.47 -6.57
N GLN A 60 12.81 14.52 -6.04
CA GLN A 60 14.02 14.26 -6.84
C GLN A 60 13.96 12.88 -7.52
N PHE A 61 13.40 11.89 -6.86
CA PHE A 61 13.16 10.56 -7.45
C PHE A 61 12.34 10.66 -8.73
N ALA A 62 11.18 11.35 -8.69
CA ALA A 62 10.32 11.50 -9.86
C ALA A 62 11.03 12.23 -11.02
N GLN A 63 11.79 13.29 -10.70
CA GLN A 63 12.58 14.02 -11.69
C GLN A 63 13.67 13.15 -12.34
N GLU A 64 14.38 12.36 -11.56
CA GLU A 64 15.41 11.46 -12.09
C GLU A 64 14.82 10.39 -13.01
N VAL A 65 13.69 9.79 -12.62
CA VAL A 65 12.98 8.80 -13.43
C VAL A 65 12.49 9.43 -14.74
N HIS A 66 11.84 10.59 -14.66
CA HIS A 66 11.39 11.33 -15.83
C HIS A 66 12.56 11.62 -16.81
N ASN A 67 13.65 12.18 -16.32
CA ASN A 67 14.82 12.50 -17.15
C ASN A 67 15.43 11.25 -17.80
N TYR A 68 15.42 10.12 -17.10
CA TYR A 68 15.94 8.87 -17.65
C TYR A 68 15.05 8.32 -18.77
N PHE A 69 13.73 8.38 -18.61
CA PHE A 69 12.80 7.81 -19.58
C PHE A 69 12.40 8.76 -20.71
N ALA A 70 12.51 10.07 -20.54
CA ALA A 70 12.10 11.06 -21.54
C ALA A 70 12.67 10.79 -22.96
N PRO A 71 13.97 10.45 -23.15
CA PRO A 71 14.50 10.12 -24.48
C PRO A 71 13.88 8.89 -25.11
N TYR A 72 13.44 7.93 -24.30
CA TYR A 72 12.77 6.70 -24.78
C TYR A 72 11.31 6.98 -25.12
N VAL A 73 10.61 7.75 -24.28
CA VAL A 73 9.23 8.17 -24.53
C VAL A 73 9.13 8.97 -25.83
N ALA A 74 10.09 9.84 -26.11
CA ALA A 74 10.15 10.59 -27.35
C ALA A 74 10.30 9.74 -28.62
N GLN A 75 10.69 8.45 -28.48
CA GLN A 75 10.84 7.50 -29.58
C GLN A 75 9.60 6.64 -29.81
N ILE A 76 8.54 6.83 -29.04
CA ILE A 76 7.29 6.06 -29.19
C ILE A 76 6.56 6.59 -30.43
N ALA A 77 6.68 5.88 -31.54
CA ALA A 77 6.02 6.23 -32.81
C ALA A 77 4.94 5.23 -33.18
N ASP A 78 5.01 3.99 -32.68
CA ASP A 78 4.10 2.88 -32.98
C ASP A 78 4.04 1.86 -31.85
N ASN A 79 3.19 0.83 -32.03
CA ASN A 79 3.03 -0.25 -31.05
C ASN A 79 4.35 -1.01 -30.79
N ALA A 80 5.15 -1.27 -31.81
CA ALA A 80 6.39 -2.03 -31.66
C ALA A 80 7.42 -1.27 -30.82
N SER A 81 7.58 0.04 -31.05
CA SER A 81 8.47 0.89 -30.25
C SER A 81 7.99 1.02 -28.80
N ALA A 82 6.66 1.18 -28.58
CA ALA A 82 6.09 1.24 -27.24
C ALA A 82 6.30 -0.05 -26.48
N VAL A 83 6.02 -1.20 -27.08
CA VAL A 83 6.21 -2.53 -26.47
C VAL A 83 7.68 -2.78 -26.17
N ARG A 84 8.59 -2.45 -27.09
CA ARG A 84 10.03 -2.60 -26.87
C ARG A 84 10.49 -1.74 -25.70
N ILE A 85 10.11 -0.46 -25.63
CA ILE A 85 10.49 0.44 -24.55
C ILE A 85 9.92 -0.06 -23.22
N TYR A 86 8.66 -0.50 -23.21
CA TYR A 86 8.04 -1.08 -22.03
C TYR A 86 8.76 -2.33 -21.55
N ASN A 87 9.05 -3.27 -22.46
CA ASN A 87 9.70 -4.51 -22.09
C ASN A 87 11.18 -4.33 -21.73
N ASP A 88 11.88 -3.49 -22.47
CA ASP A 88 13.35 -3.36 -22.35
C ASP A 88 13.75 -2.32 -21.29
N LYS A 89 12.93 -1.33 -21.01
CA LYS A 89 13.30 -0.17 -20.17
C LYS A 89 12.31 0.14 -19.06
N ALA A 90 11.02 -0.07 -19.30
CA ALA A 90 9.97 0.40 -18.41
C ALA A 90 9.45 -0.66 -17.43
N ASN A 91 9.67 -1.94 -17.68
CA ASN A 91 9.31 -3.01 -16.75
C ASN A 91 10.32 -3.07 -15.58
N GLY A 92 10.27 -2.06 -14.75
CA GLY A 92 11.28 -1.66 -13.79
C GLY A 92 11.70 -2.66 -12.73
N LYS A 93 11.04 -3.81 -12.65
CA LYS A 93 11.48 -4.89 -11.74
C LYS A 93 12.62 -5.71 -12.34
N LYS A 94 12.75 -5.71 -13.67
CA LYS A 94 13.70 -6.57 -14.37
C LYS A 94 14.64 -5.82 -15.31
N VAL A 95 14.34 -4.59 -15.69
CA VAL A 95 14.93 -3.94 -16.86
C VAL A 95 15.51 -2.55 -16.58
N ALA A 96 15.17 -1.91 -15.45
CA ALA A 96 16.00 -0.79 -15.02
C ALA A 96 17.42 -1.34 -14.83
N PRO A 97 18.46 -0.73 -15.43
CA PRO A 97 19.84 -1.09 -15.15
C PRO A 97 20.00 -1.25 -13.63
N ALA A 98 20.70 -2.28 -13.18
CA ALA A 98 20.80 -2.61 -11.74
C ALA A 98 21.23 -1.39 -10.90
N GLU A 99 22.03 -0.49 -11.48
CA GLU A 99 22.44 0.77 -10.90
C GLU A 99 21.28 1.73 -10.58
N TYR A 100 20.25 1.79 -11.42
CA TYR A 100 19.09 2.65 -11.17
C TYR A 100 18.15 2.05 -10.12
N GLY A 101 17.98 0.75 -10.11
CA GLY A 101 17.27 0.06 -9.04
C GLY A 101 17.95 0.26 -7.69
N ALA A 102 19.29 0.14 -7.66
CA ALA A 102 20.09 0.40 -6.47
C ALA A 102 19.99 1.86 -5.97
N ARG A 103 19.80 2.82 -6.89
CA ARG A 103 19.67 4.24 -6.56
C ARG A 103 18.24 4.63 -6.19
N TRP A 104 17.26 4.26 -7.00
CA TRP A 104 15.88 4.75 -6.84
C TRP A 104 15.14 4.10 -5.67
N ARG A 105 15.37 2.82 -5.38
CA ARG A 105 14.72 2.17 -4.25
C ARG A 105 15.05 2.83 -2.90
N PRO A 106 16.32 3.18 -2.59
CA PRO A 106 16.63 3.99 -1.41
C PRO A 106 15.92 5.35 -1.38
N MET A 107 15.85 6.05 -2.52
CA MET A 107 15.14 7.35 -2.58
C MET A 107 13.66 7.20 -2.24
N VAL A 108 13.00 6.18 -2.81
CA VAL A 108 11.60 5.87 -2.49
C VAL A 108 11.45 5.47 -1.03
N ALA A 109 12.37 4.69 -0.48
CA ALA A 109 12.36 4.30 0.93
C ALA A 109 12.42 5.52 1.86
N ASP A 110 13.27 6.50 1.55
CA ASP A 110 13.39 7.73 2.34
C ASP A 110 12.12 8.60 2.24
N LEU A 111 11.51 8.69 1.06
CA LEU A 111 10.21 9.36 0.89
C LEU A 111 9.11 8.69 1.73
N MET A 112 9.02 7.35 1.68
CA MET A 112 8.02 6.59 2.44
C MET A 112 8.28 6.68 3.95
N LEU A 113 9.54 6.73 4.38
CA LEU A 113 9.91 6.95 5.78
C LEU A 113 9.42 8.31 6.28
N GLY A 114 9.58 9.35 5.47
CA GLY A 114 9.04 10.68 5.75
C GLY A 114 7.52 10.65 5.95
N LEU A 115 6.79 10.02 5.01
CA LEU A 115 5.33 9.87 5.10
C LEU A 115 4.90 9.03 6.31
N MET A 116 5.59 7.92 6.60
CA MET A 116 5.28 7.10 7.77
C MET A 116 5.45 7.88 9.07
N LYS A 117 6.52 8.65 9.22
CA LYS A 117 6.74 9.54 10.39
C LYS A 117 5.66 10.62 10.52
N GLN A 118 5.16 11.15 9.40
CA GLN A 118 4.08 12.14 9.41
C GLN A 118 2.72 11.51 9.76
N ASN A 119 2.44 10.31 9.26
CA ASN A 119 1.13 9.69 9.37
C ASN A 119 0.93 8.86 10.64
N ILE A 120 2.01 8.35 11.27
CA ILE A 120 1.90 7.50 12.45
C ILE A 120 1.17 8.18 13.62
N LYS A 121 1.15 9.51 13.65
CA LYS A 121 0.42 10.31 14.64
C LYS A 121 -1.11 10.13 14.61
N TYR A 122 -1.68 9.57 13.54
CA TYR A 122 -3.11 9.24 13.49
C TYR A 122 -3.47 8.02 14.35
N LEU A 123 -2.48 7.22 14.75
CA LEU A 123 -2.65 6.16 15.73
C LEU A 123 -2.48 6.71 17.15
N THR A 124 -3.24 6.16 18.10
CA THR A 124 -2.95 6.43 19.53
C THR A 124 -1.55 5.93 19.90
N PRO A 125 -0.91 6.46 20.95
CA PRO A 125 0.44 6.02 21.35
C PRO A 125 0.56 4.51 21.57
N GLU A 126 -0.48 3.88 22.11
CA GLU A 126 -0.53 2.45 22.36
C GLU A 126 -0.67 1.66 21.04
N ALA A 127 -1.52 2.13 20.12
CA ALA A 127 -1.67 1.55 18.80
C ALA A 127 -0.39 1.69 17.97
N GLN A 128 0.32 2.82 18.08
CA GLN A 128 1.65 3.00 17.48
C GLN A 128 2.63 1.92 17.94
N LYS A 129 2.68 1.64 19.26
CA LYS A 129 3.56 0.59 19.80
C LYS A 129 3.23 -0.78 19.22
N ILE A 130 1.94 -1.11 19.06
CA ILE A 130 1.52 -2.37 18.46
C ILE A 130 1.98 -2.45 17.00
N VAL A 131 1.73 -1.41 16.21
CA VAL A 131 2.16 -1.37 14.79
C VAL A 131 3.69 -1.47 14.66
N LEU A 132 4.43 -0.73 15.48
CA LEU A 132 5.90 -0.74 15.44
C LEU A 132 6.51 -2.05 15.93
N ASN A 133 5.77 -2.89 16.65
CA ASN A 133 6.26 -4.18 17.14
C ASN A 133 5.77 -5.38 16.33
N ASP A 134 4.86 -5.18 15.38
CA ASP A 134 4.31 -6.26 14.54
C ASP A 134 4.66 -6.05 13.07
N PRO A 135 5.46 -6.96 12.45
CA PRO A 135 5.90 -6.82 11.07
C PRO A 135 4.76 -6.76 10.04
N ALA A 136 3.71 -7.55 10.25
CA ALA A 136 2.59 -7.62 9.31
C ALA A 136 1.75 -6.34 9.35
N LEU A 137 1.45 -5.84 10.55
CA LEU A 137 0.77 -4.56 10.72
C LEU A 137 1.62 -3.40 10.18
N PHE A 138 2.92 -3.42 10.46
CA PHE A 138 3.82 -2.40 9.93
C PHE A 138 3.78 -2.36 8.40
N LEU A 139 3.83 -3.51 7.73
CA LEU A 139 3.71 -3.60 6.27
C LEU A 139 2.38 -3.01 5.77
N GLN A 140 1.26 -3.28 6.45
CA GLN A 140 -0.05 -2.73 6.10
C GLN A 140 -0.04 -1.20 6.12
N PHE A 141 0.50 -0.60 7.20
CA PHE A 141 0.58 0.85 7.35
C PHE A 141 1.64 1.47 6.43
N TRP A 142 2.76 0.77 6.20
CA TRP A 142 3.77 1.18 5.22
C TRP A 142 3.17 1.29 3.81
N TYR A 143 2.45 0.27 3.38
CA TYR A 143 1.77 0.28 2.09
C TYR A 143 0.60 1.28 2.04
N ALA A 144 -0.04 1.57 3.16
CA ALA A 144 -1.06 2.62 3.23
C ALA A 144 -0.47 4.01 2.94
N CYS A 145 0.77 4.30 3.37
CA CYS A 145 1.47 5.53 3.00
C CYS A 145 1.66 5.65 1.48
N TRP A 146 1.95 4.54 0.81
CA TRP A 146 2.08 4.49 -0.64
C TRP A 146 0.80 4.89 -1.38
N ASN A 147 -0.33 4.46 -0.85
CA ASN A 147 -1.66 4.71 -1.42
C ASN A 147 -2.29 6.01 -0.91
N GLY A 148 -1.52 6.86 -0.26
CA GLY A 148 -1.91 8.17 0.24
C GLY A 148 -2.40 8.20 1.69
N SER A 149 -2.20 9.35 2.33
CA SER A 149 -2.49 9.57 3.75
C SER A 149 -3.93 9.26 4.16
N SER A 150 -4.90 9.44 3.25
CA SER A 150 -6.31 9.10 3.53
C SER A 150 -6.55 7.61 3.78
N ASN A 151 -5.77 6.72 3.15
CA ASN A 151 -5.85 5.29 3.42
C ASN A 151 -5.21 4.96 4.77
N PHE A 152 -4.10 5.59 5.11
CA PHE A 152 -3.48 5.45 6.42
C PHE A 152 -4.46 5.88 7.53
N GLN A 153 -5.10 7.05 7.40
CA GLN A 153 -6.08 7.55 8.37
C GLN A 153 -7.23 6.56 8.60
N LYS A 154 -7.80 6.01 7.52
CA LYS A 154 -8.87 5.00 7.63
C LYS A 154 -8.43 3.76 8.41
N PHE A 155 -7.22 3.27 8.16
CA PHE A 155 -6.70 2.11 8.88
C PHE A 155 -6.41 2.45 10.34
N ALA A 156 -5.91 3.66 10.61
CA ALA A 156 -5.72 4.15 11.96
C ALA A 156 -7.04 4.27 12.73
N GLU A 157 -8.10 4.76 12.09
CA GLU A 157 -9.45 4.82 12.68
C GLU A 157 -9.98 3.43 13.04
N VAL A 158 -9.83 2.46 12.11
CA VAL A 158 -10.25 1.06 12.36
C VAL A 158 -9.50 0.48 13.55
N MET A 159 -8.18 0.65 13.58
CA MET A 159 -7.33 0.14 14.64
C MET A 159 -7.59 0.81 15.98
N ASN A 160 -7.67 2.15 16.02
CA ASN A 160 -7.93 2.91 17.24
C ASN A 160 -9.30 2.51 17.84
N ARG A 161 -10.33 2.38 17.00
CA ARG A 161 -11.66 1.93 17.46
C ARG A 161 -11.62 0.53 18.05
N ALA A 162 -10.97 -0.42 17.38
CA ALA A 162 -10.85 -1.78 17.90
C ALA A 162 -10.03 -1.82 19.20
N TYR A 163 -8.96 -1.04 19.29
CA TYR A 163 -8.17 -0.90 20.51
C TYR A 163 -9.02 -0.34 21.68
N ASN A 164 -9.80 0.70 21.44
CA ASN A 164 -10.69 1.29 22.45
C ASN A 164 -11.78 0.31 22.90
N ASN A 165 -12.17 -0.65 22.04
CA ASN A 165 -13.10 -1.73 22.35
C ASN A 165 -12.42 -2.95 23.02
N GLY A 166 -11.17 -2.83 23.42
CA GLY A 166 -10.47 -3.87 24.18
C GLY A 166 -9.62 -4.83 23.35
N GLU A 167 -9.58 -4.71 22.01
CA GLU A 167 -8.73 -5.56 21.18
C GLU A 167 -7.24 -5.27 21.44
N ARG A 168 -6.43 -6.33 21.50
CA ARG A 168 -4.99 -6.24 21.75
C ARG A 168 -4.16 -7.17 20.85
N ASN A 169 -4.81 -8.07 20.12
CA ASN A 169 -4.13 -9.05 19.29
C ASN A 169 -3.72 -8.43 17.95
N PRO A 170 -2.44 -8.38 17.61
CA PRO A 170 -1.95 -7.81 16.35
C PRO A 170 -2.58 -8.46 15.11
N GLN A 171 -2.75 -9.79 15.10
CA GLN A 171 -3.37 -10.47 13.97
C GLN A 171 -4.84 -10.08 13.78
N THR A 172 -5.59 -9.84 14.86
CA THR A 172 -6.96 -9.33 14.75
C THR A 172 -6.98 -7.95 14.09
N PHE A 173 -6.07 -7.04 14.48
CA PHE A 173 -5.94 -5.74 13.82
C PHE A 173 -5.59 -5.88 12.33
N ASN A 174 -4.64 -6.79 11.99
CA ASN A 174 -4.31 -7.08 10.60
C ASN A 174 -5.54 -7.53 9.81
N ILE A 175 -6.36 -8.44 10.37
CA ILE A 175 -7.60 -8.92 9.77
C ILE A 175 -8.59 -7.77 9.53
N LEU A 176 -8.80 -6.90 10.51
CA LEU A 176 -9.70 -5.75 10.40
C LEU A 176 -9.25 -4.78 9.29
N ILE A 177 -7.95 -4.52 9.17
CA ILE A 177 -7.40 -3.68 8.10
C ILE A 177 -7.57 -4.36 6.73
N LEU A 178 -7.34 -5.67 6.63
CA LEU A 178 -7.60 -6.42 5.40
C LEU A 178 -9.08 -6.35 5.00
N GLN A 179 -10.01 -6.48 5.95
CA GLN A 179 -11.44 -6.32 5.70
C GLN A 179 -11.78 -4.91 5.18
N GLU A 180 -11.13 -3.87 5.72
CA GLU A 180 -11.31 -2.52 5.21
C GLU A 180 -10.77 -2.36 3.78
N ARG A 181 -9.65 -3.02 3.46
CA ARG A 181 -9.11 -3.08 2.10
C ARG A 181 -10.05 -3.80 1.13
N TYR A 182 -10.69 -4.90 1.55
CA TYR A 182 -11.63 -5.68 0.71
C TYR A 182 -12.90 -4.91 0.33
N LYS A 183 -13.22 -3.81 0.99
CA LYS A 183 -14.30 -2.92 0.57
C LYS A 183 -14.01 -2.20 -0.75
N LYS A 184 -12.75 -2.20 -1.19
CA LYS A 184 -12.32 -1.62 -2.46
C LYS A 184 -11.82 -2.74 -3.38
N PRO A 185 -12.09 -2.69 -4.70
CA PRO A 185 -11.72 -3.74 -5.66
C PRO A 185 -10.22 -3.74 -6.00
N TRP A 186 -9.34 -3.73 -5.00
CA TRP A 186 -7.90 -3.73 -5.23
C TRP A 186 -7.35 -5.15 -5.23
N ASN A 187 -6.78 -5.58 -6.35
CA ASN A 187 -6.11 -6.89 -6.50
C ASN A 187 -4.95 -7.10 -5.50
N SER A 188 -4.41 -6.01 -4.95
CA SER A 188 -3.34 -6.04 -3.94
C SER A 188 -3.77 -6.64 -2.61
N THR A 189 -5.09 -6.67 -2.29
CA THR A 189 -5.56 -7.13 -0.98
C THR A 189 -5.34 -8.62 -0.76
N ALA A 190 -5.65 -9.46 -1.75
CA ALA A 190 -5.41 -10.91 -1.64
C ALA A 190 -3.91 -11.23 -1.50
N LYS A 191 -3.06 -10.45 -2.16
CA LYS A 191 -1.60 -10.61 -2.05
C LYS A 191 -1.08 -10.14 -0.69
N MET A 192 -1.63 -9.05 -0.15
CA MET A 192 -1.32 -8.57 1.20
C MET A 192 -1.75 -9.58 2.25
N ASP A 193 -2.94 -10.18 2.10
CA ASP A 193 -3.44 -11.25 2.97
C ASP A 193 -2.46 -12.43 3.00
N LYS A 194 -2.03 -12.91 1.84
CA LYS A 194 -1.05 -13.99 1.73
C LYS A 194 0.27 -13.65 2.43
N ILE A 195 0.85 -12.49 2.16
CA ILE A 195 2.15 -12.08 2.72
C ILE A 195 2.06 -11.93 4.24
N THR A 196 1.00 -11.30 4.75
CA THR A 196 0.83 -11.14 6.20
C THR A 196 0.53 -12.46 6.90
N ALA A 197 -0.18 -13.38 6.25
CA ALA A 197 -0.37 -14.74 6.75
C ALA A 197 0.95 -15.51 6.86
N GLU A 198 1.82 -15.37 5.87
CA GLU A 198 3.18 -15.95 5.90
C GLU A 198 4.01 -15.35 7.06
N MET A 199 3.92 -14.03 7.29
CA MET A 199 4.60 -13.37 8.41
C MET A 199 4.12 -13.87 9.79
N TYR A 200 2.83 -14.22 9.92
CA TYR A 200 2.30 -14.83 11.15
C TYR A 200 2.55 -16.33 11.26
N GLY A 201 3.04 -16.99 10.20
CA GLY A 201 3.21 -18.45 10.13
C GLY A 201 1.89 -19.23 10.17
N ARG A 202 0.76 -18.56 9.92
CA ARG A 202 -0.58 -19.14 9.91
C ARG A 202 -1.53 -18.31 9.04
N PRO A 203 -2.57 -18.95 8.44
CA PRO A 203 -3.55 -18.22 7.66
C PRO A 203 -4.19 -17.08 8.48
N ASN A 204 -4.34 -15.91 7.88
CA ASN A 204 -5.33 -14.98 8.35
C ASN A 204 -6.68 -15.63 8.07
N THR A 205 -7.46 -15.93 9.10
CA THR A 205 -8.77 -16.56 8.95
C THR A 205 -9.80 -15.57 8.37
N LEU A 206 -9.40 -14.85 7.35
CA LEU A 206 -10.32 -14.22 6.43
C LEU A 206 -10.84 -15.31 5.49
N THR A 207 -11.77 -16.10 5.99
CA THR A 207 -12.74 -16.68 5.08
C THR A 207 -13.26 -15.54 4.24
N PRO A 208 -13.24 -15.58 2.87
CA PRO A 208 -13.87 -14.57 2.05
C PRO A 208 -15.28 -14.43 2.61
N ALA A 209 -15.63 -13.28 3.08
CA ALA A 209 -16.76 -13.07 3.95
C ALA A 209 -18.00 -13.77 3.37
N LYS A 210 -18.31 -14.97 3.78
CA LYS A 210 -19.71 -15.30 4.03
C LYS A 210 -20.16 -14.14 4.89
N LYS A 211 -20.88 -13.19 4.26
CA LYS A 211 -21.39 -11.95 4.82
C LYS A 211 -21.42 -12.06 6.33
N PHE A 212 -20.46 -11.36 7.01
CA PHE A 212 -20.44 -11.36 8.47
C PHE A 212 -21.87 -11.01 8.87
N PRO A 213 -22.58 -11.90 9.54
CA PRO A 213 -23.99 -11.69 9.75
C PRO A 213 -24.13 -10.49 10.64
N TRP A 214 -24.45 -9.34 10.03
CA TRP A 214 -24.68 -8.05 10.69
C TRP A 214 -25.62 -8.17 11.90
N TRP A 215 -26.45 -9.23 11.93
CA TRP A 215 -27.30 -9.55 13.04
C TRP A 215 -26.54 -9.92 14.34
N LEU A 216 -25.29 -10.42 14.26
CA LEU A 216 -24.46 -10.65 15.45
C LEU A 216 -24.00 -9.35 16.13
N LEU A 217 -23.81 -8.26 15.35
CA LEU A 217 -23.57 -6.94 15.92
C LEU A 217 -24.84 -6.34 16.54
N ILE A 218 -26.00 -6.66 15.96
CA ILE A 218 -27.31 -6.24 16.49
C ILE A 218 -27.61 -6.98 17.80
N LEU A 219 -27.31 -8.27 17.89
CA LEU A 219 -27.50 -9.06 19.11
C LEU A 219 -26.54 -8.67 20.22
N GLY A 220 -25.27 -8.33 19.89
CA GLY A 220 -24.32 -7.79 20.86
C GLY A 220 -24.74 -6.41 21.40
N GLY A 221 -25.25 -5.54 20.51
CA GLY A 221 -25.82 -4.24 20.89
C GLY A 221 -27.12 -4.35 21.72
N ALA A 222 -28.00 -5.28 21.35
CA ALA A 222 -29.25 -5.53 22.08
C ALA A 222 -29.00 -6.15 23.46
N ALA A 223 -28.02 -7.05 23.60
CA ALA A 223 -27.64 -7.62 24.89
C ALA A 223 -27.10 -6.59 25.87
N LEU A 224 -26.33 -5.60 25.37
CA LEU A 224 -25.84 -4.46 26.17
C LEU A 224 -26.96 -3.50 26.59
N LEU A 225 -27.97 -3.30 25.74
CA LEU A 225 -29.15 -2.50 26.05
C LEU A 225 -30.03 -3.17 27.11
N VAL A 226 -30.27 -4.48 27.00
CA VAL A 226 -31.07 -5.24 28.00
C VAL A 226 -30.34 -5.26 29.33
N TYR A 227 -29.01 -5.47 29.36
CA TYR A 227 -28.22 -5.45 30.58
C TYR A 227 -28.30 -4.13 31.35
N ASN A 228 -28.36 -3.00 30.62
CA ASN A 228 -28.48 -1.67 31.24
C ASN A 228 -29.92 -1.31 31.69
N ILE A 229 -30.95 -1.96 31.17
CA ILE A 229 -32.34 -1.72 31.56
C ILE A 229 -32.73 -2.55 32.81
N THR A 230 -32.07 -3.70 33.04
CA THR A 230 -32.38 -4.57 34.20
C THR A 230 -31.63 -4.20 35.49
N LYS A 231 -30.81 -3.15 35.48
CA LYS A 231 -30.06 -2.61 36.64
C LYS A 231 -30.64 -1.30 37.21
N LYS A 232 -31.89 -0.96 36.92
CA LYS A 232 -32.59 0.12 37.60
C LYS A 232 -33.64 -0.43 38.52
#